data_251b8d9ff5f7e859123c78bc19f10c9d
#
_entry.id   251b8d9ff5f7e859123c78bc19f10c9d
#
_cell.length_a   1.000
_cell.length_b   1.000
_cell.length_c   1.000
_cell.angle_alpha   90.00
_cell.angle_beta   90.00
_cell.angle_gamma   90.00
#
_symmetry.space_group_name_H-M   'P 1'
#
loop_
_entity.id
_entity.type
_entity.pdbx_description
1 polymer ?
#
loop_
_entity_poly.entity_id
_entity_poly.type
_entity_poly.pdbx_seq_one_letter_code
_entity_poly.pdbx_strand_id
1 'polypeptide(L)'
;MINPNMKDYEYLVYSNNNEYGQATLIPGNGVVRISITNLNTSIMDNIKYKDATYIGLTKDAQVSDRYVIKYGDLLLKVLYVVPMGRYYQVYLNER
;
A
#
# COMPACT_ATOMS: atom_id res chain seq x y z
N MET A 1 -16.74 -11.06 -2.54
CA MET A 1 -16.07 -11.86 -3.56
C MET A 1 -14.59 -11.54 -3.60
N ILE A 2 -13.76 -12.54 -3.69
CA ILE A 2 -12.34 -12.34 -3.77
C ILE A 2 -11.98 -11.75 -5.11
N ASN A 3 -11.18 -10.72 -5.09
CA ASN A 3 -10.71 -10.11 -6.32
C ASN A 3 -9.74 -11.04 -7.02
N PRO A 4 -10.02 -11.50 -8.24
CA PRO A 4 -9.13 -12.42 -8.94
C PRO A 4 -7.82 -11.77 -9.39
N ASN A 5 -7.70 -10.45 -9.25
CA ASN A 5 -6.50 -9.74 -9.66
C ASN A 5 -5.46 -9.60 -8.56
N MET A 6 -5.64 -10.31 -7.46
CA MET A 6 -4.62 -10.31 -6.42
C MET A 6 -3.33 -10.93 -6.95
N LYS A 7 -2.23 -10.23 -6.73
CA LYS A 7 -0.90 -10.65 -7.17
C LYS A 7 0.08 -10.45 -6.04
N ASP A 8 1.24 -11.11 -6.16
CA ASP A 8 2.31 -10.95 -5.21
C ASP A 8 3.23 -9.83 -5.67
N TYR A 9 3.51 -8.89 -4.76
CA TYR A 9 4.41 -7.77 -5.04
C TYR A 9 5.50 -7.73 -4.00
N GLU A 10 6.70 -7.43 -4.44
CA GLU A 10 7.77 -7.08 -3.52
C GLU A 10 7.48 -5.73 -2.89
N TYR A 11 8.09 -5.49 -1.75
CA TYR A 11 7.85 -4.25 -1.04
C TYR A 11 9.10 -3.80 -0.30
N LEU A 12 9.13 -2.53 0.04
CA LEU A 12 10.15 -1.92 0.85
C LEU A 12 9.53 -1.47 2.17
N VAL A 13 10.35 -1.36 3.19
CA VAL A 13 9.89 -0.94 4.51
C VAL A 13 10.77 0.22 4.98
N TYR A 14 10.17 1.20 5.63
CA TYR A 14 10.95 2.26 6.23
C TYR A 14 11.68 1.72 7.45
N SER A 15 12.98 1.96 7.47
CA SER A 15 13.82 1.65 8.62
C SER A 15 13.74 2.81 9.59
N ASN A 16 13.69 2.50 10.89
CA ASN A 16 13.65 3.54 11.90
C ASN A 16 14.91 3.69 12.69
N ASN A 17 15.99 3.05 12.35
CA ASN A 17 17.17 3.06 13.18
C ASN A 17 18.26 3.96 12.63
N ASN A 18 17.90 5.03 11.99
CA ASN A 18 18.85 6.02 11.53
C ASN A 18 19.20 6.96 12.68
N GLU A 19 20.48 7.11 12.96
CA GLU A 19 20.91 7.93 14.06
C GLU A 19 20.67 9.43 13.85
N TYR A 20 20.34 9.83 12.64
CA TYR A 20 19.99 11.21 12.34
C TYR A 20 18.49 11.42 12.25
N GLY A 21 17.71 10.41 12.63
CA GLY A 21 16.27 10.53 12.61
C GLY A 21 15.64 10.42 11.24
N GLN A 22 16.40 10.05 10.22
CA GLN A 22 15.88 9.87 8.86
C GLN A 22 15.53 8.41 8.62
N ALA A 23 14.39 8.19 8.01
CA ALA A 23 14.01 6.84 7.63
C ALA A 23 14.53 6.54 6.24
N THR A 24 15.07 5.34 6.07
CA THR A 24 15.49 4.86 4.75
C THR A 24 14.66 3.65 4.39
N LEU A 25 14.51 3.42 3.10
CA LEU A 25 13.79 2.25 2.60
C LEU A 25 14.74 1.07 2.51
N ILE A 26 14.32 -0.05 3.06
CA ILE A 26 15.05 -1.31 2.96
C ILE A 26 14.13 -2.37 2.38
N PRO A 27 14.65 -3.39 1.69
CA PRO A 27 13.81 -4.44 1.14
C PRO A 27 13.04 -5.16 2.23
N GLY A 28 11.78 -5.46 1.97
CA GLY A 28 10.99 -6.28 2.85
C GLY A 28 11.36 -7.74 2.71
N ASN A 29 10.80 -8.54 3.59
CA ASN A 29 11.10 -9.96 3.67
C ASN A 29 9.96 -10.73 3.00
N GLY A 30 10.12 -11.05 1.74
CA GLY A 30 9.10 -11.76 0.99
C GLY A 30 8.26 -10.87 0.12
N VAL A 31 7.00 -11.21 -0.02
CA VAL A 31 6.06 -10.48 -0.87
C VAL A 31 4.76 -10.26 -0.12
N VAL A 32 3.98 -9.30 -0.59
CA VAL A 32 2.60 -9.10 -0.12
C VAL A 32 1.66 -9.43 -1.26
N ARG A 33 0.55 -10.07 -0.93
CA ARG A 33 -0.47 -10.40 -1.92
C ARG A 33 -1.58 -9.39 -1.83
N ILE A 34 -1.75 -8.63 -2.90
CA ILE A 34 -2.65 -7.49 -2.90
C ILE A 34 -3.18 -7.25 -4.31
N SER A 35 -4.42 -6.79 -4.37
CA SER A 35 -5.03 -6.32 -5.60
C SER A 35 -4.92 -4.80 -5.62
N ILE A 36 -4.31 -4.25 -6.65
CA ILE A 36 -4.10 -2.80 -6.75
C ILE A 36 -4.84 -2.27 -7.96
N THR A 37 -5.58 -1.20 -7.75
CA THR A 37 -6.36 -0.56 -8.80
C THR A 37 -6.12 0.94 -8.74
N ASN A 38 -6.02 1.54 -9.92
CA ASN A 38 -5.91 3.00 -10.02
C ASN A 38 -7.24 3.62 -9.64
N LEU A 39 -7.21 4.62 -8.76
CA LEU A 39 -8.42 5.31 -8.36
C LEU A 39 -8.86 6.29 -9.44
N ASN A 40 -10.13 6.22 -9.77
CA ASN A 40 -10.73 7.18 -10.66
C ASN A 40 -11.11 8.42 -9.86
N THR A 41 -10.73 9.59 -10.34
CA THR A 41 -11.01 10.83 -9.65
C THR A 41 -12.49 11.08 -9.43
N SER A 42 -13.34 10.51 -10.28
CA SER A 42 -14.78 10.71 -10.13
C SER A 42 -15.36 10.01 -8.91
N ILE A 43 -14.65 9.05 -8.32
CA ILE A 43 -15.11 8.38 -7.11
C ILE A 43 -14.39 8.87 -5.87
N MET A 44 -13.63 9.93 -5.99
CA MET A 44 -12.87 10.50 -4.88
C MET A 44 -13.63 11.62 -4.18
N ASP A 45 -14.93 11.46 -4.04
CA ASP A 45 -15.75 12.43 -3.30
C ASP A 45 -15.46 12.37 -1.81
N ASN A 46 -14.94 11.27 -1.34
CA ASN A 46 -14.56 11.15 0.05
C ASN A 46 -13.21 11.81 0.25
N ILE A 47 -13.23 13.02 0.70
CA ILE A 47 -12.02 13.82 0.83
C ILE A 47 -11.04 13.32 1.88
N LYS A 48 -11.46 12.38 2.70
CA LYS A 48 -10.58 11.81 3.71
C LYS A 48 -9.34 11.15 3.09
N TYR A 49 -9.49 10.61 1.88
CA TYR A 49 -8.40 9.90 1.22
C TYR A 49 -8.03 10.53 -0.12
N LYS A 50 -8.22 11.83 -0.24
CA LYS A 50 -8.04 12.51 -1.53
C LYS A 50 -6.61 12.44 -2.07
N ASP A 51 -5.64 12.19 -1.20
CA ASP A 51 -4.24 12.08 -1.64
C ASP A 51 -3.92 10.71 -2.23
N ALA A 52 -4.80 9.75 -2.09
CA ALA A 52 -4.56 8.43 -2.63
C ALA A 52 -4.81 8.41 -4.13
N THR A 53 -3.91 7.78 -4.87
CA THR A 53 -4.08 7.59 -6.33
C THR A 53 -4.34 6.14 -6.68
N TYR A 54 -4.13 5.23 -5.74
CA TYR A 54 -4.38 3.81 -5.92
C TYR A 54 -5.09 3.26 -4.69
N ILE A 55 -5.85 2.20 -4.90
CA ILE A 55 -6.50 1.49 -3.81
C ILE A 55 -6.17 0.01 -3.94
N GLY A 56 -5.88 -0.62 -2.82
CA GLY A 56 -5.57 -2.03 -2.79
C GLY A 56 -6.47 -2.78 -1.84
N LEU A 57 -6.55 -4.07 -2.04
CA LEU A 57 -7.30 -4.97 -1.18
C LEU A 57 -6.42 -6.17 -0.87
N THR A 58 -6.22 -6.46 0.40
CA THR A 58 -5.33 -7.54 0.81
C THR A 58 -5.90 -8.26 2.04
N LYS A 59 -5.55 -9.51 2.18
CA LYS A 59 -5.79 -10.27 3.42
C LYS A 59 -4.60 -10.23 4.36
N ASP A 60 -3.52 -9.62 3.92
CA ASP A 60 -2.25 -9.67 4.62
C ASP A 60 -2.24 -8.60 5.72
N ALA A 61 -2.36 -9.03 6.96
CA ALA A 61 -2.46 -8.12 8.09
C ALA A 61 -1.15 -7.40 8.40
N GLN A 62 -0.05 -7.84 7.80
CA GLN A 62 1.24 -7.19 8.05
C GLN A 62 1.39 -5.85 7.33
N VAL A 63 0.59 -5.60 6.31
CA VAL A 63 0.70 -4.37 5.53
C VAL A 63 0.34 -3.18 6.42
N SER A 64 1.20 -2.17 6.41
CA SER A 64 1.01 -0.98 7.23
C SER A 64 1.47 0.25 6.45
N ASP A 65 1.31 1.41 7.06
CA ASP A 65 1.73 2.68 6.45
C ASP A 65 3.24 2.83 6.38
N ARG A 66 4.00 1.85 6.84
CA ARG A 66 5.45 1.82 6.70
C ARG A 66 5.90 1.11 5.43
N TYR A 67 4.97 0.62 4.65
CA TYR A 67 5.28 -0.16 3.46
C TYR A 67 5.28 0.71 2.22
N VAL A 68 6.16 0.36 1.29
CA VAL A 68 6.16 0.90 -0.08
C VAL A 68 6.12 -0.30 -1.01
N ILE A 69 5.08 -0.41 -1.80
CA ILE A 69 4.85 -1.56 -2.67
C ILE A 69 5.51 -1.30 -4.01
N LYS A 70 6.24 -2.28 -4.52
CA LYS A 70 6.82 -2.21 -5.86
C LYS A 70 5.76 -2.62 -6.88
N TYR A 71 5.24 -1.65 -7.60
CA TYR A 71 4.18 -1.86 -8.56
C TYR A 71 4.71 -1.57 -9.97
N GLY A 72 5.24 -2.61 -10.63
CA GLY A 72 5.91 -2.42 -11.89
C GLY A 72 7.13 -1.52 -11.72
N ASP A 73 7.16 -0.44 -12.47
CA ASP A 73 8.23 0.55 -12.38
C ASP A 73 7.95 1.63 -11.33
N LEU A 74 6.82 1.53 -10.64
CA LEU A 74 6.40 2.54 -9.68
C LEU A 74 6.63 2.06 -8.26
N LEU A 75 6.80 3.01 -7.37
CA LEU A 75 6.80 2.76 -5.94
C LEU A 75 5.55 3.42 -5.36
N LEU A 76 4.72 2.63 -4.72
CA LEU A 76 3.47 3.10 -4.14
C LEU A 76 3.57 3.10 -2.63
N LYS A 77 3.53 4.28 -2.05
CA LYS A 77 3.56 4.41 -0.59
C LYS A 77 2.18 4.12 -0.03
N VAL A 78 2.13 3.31 1.00
CA VAL A 78 0.88 3.04 1.72
C VAL A 78 0.57 4.23 2.62
N LEU A 79 -0.58 4.84 2.42
CA LEU A 79 -1.02 5.99 3.21
C LEU A 79 -1.87 5.56 4.40
N TYR A 80 -2.85 4.70 4.13
CA TYR A 80 -3.81 4.26 5.14
C TYR A 80 -4.14 2.80 4.93
N VAL A 81 -4.38 2.09 6.01
CA VAL A 81 -4.87 0.72 5.99
C VAL A 81 -6.14 0.69 6.82
N VAL A 82 -7.23 0.27 6.22
CA VAL A 82 -8.54 0.27 6.86
C VAL A 82 -9.07 -1.17 6.91
N PRO A 83 -9.35 -1.70 8.10
CA PRO A 83 -9.91 -3.04 8.20
C PRO A 83 -11.32 -3.09 7.59
N MET A 84 -11.57 -4.09 6.77
CA MET A 84 -12.83 -4.28 6.08
C MET A 84 -13.25 -5.74 6.19
N GLY A 85 -13.65 -6.17 7.39
CA GLY A 85 -14.02 -7.56 7.62
C GLY A 85 -12.83 -8.49 7.50
N ARG A 86 -12.84 -9.36 6.50
CA ARG A 86 -11.76 -10.30 6.27
C ARG A 86 -10.58 -9.70 5.51
N TYR A 87 -10.73 -8.47 5.05
CA TYR A 87 -9.74 -7.83 4.19
C TYR A 87 -9.31 -6.53 4.80
N TYR A 88 -8.22 -6.02 4.27
CA TYR A 88 -7.75 -4.68 4.59
C TYR A 88 -7.75 -3.88 3.30
N GLN A 89 -8.36 -2.70 3.36
CA GLN A 89 -8.34 -1.78 2.24
C GLN A 89 -7.15 -0.85 2.42
N VAL A 90 -6.33 -0.76 1.39
CA VAL A 90 -5.07 -0.04 1.45
C VAL A 90 -5.15 1.12 0.47
N TYR A 91 -4.85 2.31 0.95
CA TYR A 91 -4.82 3.51 0.12
C TYR A 91 -3.37 3.87 -0.13
N LEU A 92 -3.03 4.05 -1.41
CA LEU A 92 -1.65 4.21 -1.83
C LEU A 92 -1.50 5.45 -2.71
N ASN A 93 -0.29 5.95 -2.76
CA ASN A 93 0.05 7.06 -3.63
C ASN A 93 1.42 6.80 -4.24
N GLU A 94 1.64 7.30 -5.46
CA GLU A 94 2.96 7.25 -6.05
C GLU A 94 3.94 8.05 -5.21
N ARG A 95 5.09 7.46 -5.04
CA ARG A 95 6.13 8.08 -4.28
C ARG A 95 6.99 9.01 -5.14
#